data_f93cabb521aefa5aea942ebc57e23bed
#
_entry.id   f93cabb521aefa5aea942ebc57e23bed
#
_cell.length_a   1.000
_cell.length_b   1.000
_cell.length_c   1.000
_cell.angle_alpha   90.00
_cell.angle_beta   90.00
_cell.angle_gamma   90.00
#
_symmetry.space_group_name_H-M   'P 1'
#
loop_
_entity.id
_entity.type
_entity.pdbx_description
1 polymer ?
#
loop_
_entity_poly.entity_id
_entity_poly.type
_entity_poly.pdbx_seq_one_letter_code
_entity_poly.pdbx_strand_id
1 'polypeptide(L)'
;MKVVKPPTNVPQLPLDWLIHNISYEAYKEENRHNEVVYEQGVEIEHVRVDFSKSNQIAGLSDSDRYDAVIFIDAVNSMNVPDDFISRSKIYFSGKAYKIVKVIPCFATSNSVHHWEIEVV
;
A
#
# COMPACT_ATOMS: atom_id res chain seq x y z
N MET A 1 -13.28 24.75 -32.78
CA MET A 1 -12.90 23.34 -32.84
C MET A 1 -12.20 22.96 -31.53
N LYS A 2 -12.55 21.83 -30.99
CA LYS A 2 -11.93 21.36 -29.78
C LYS A 2 -10.66 20.60 -30.12
N VAL A 3 -9.56 21.03 -29.55
CA VAL A 3 -8.31 20.29 -29.66
C VAL A 3 -8.32 19.19 -28.61
N VAL A 4 -8.26 17.96 -29.07
CA VAL A 4 -8.10 16.82 -28.18
C VAL A 4 -6.62 16.65 -27.88
N LYS A 5 -6.23 16.95 -26.65
CA LYS A 5 -4.87 16.67 -26.22
C LYS A 5 -4.66 15.17 -26.19
N PRO A 6 -3.53 14.68 -26.69
CA PRO A 6 -3.18 13.28 -26.48
C PRO A 6 -3.12 13.03 -24.98
N PRO A 7 -3.47 11.81 -24.52
CA PRO A 7 -3.36 11.49 -23.11
C PRO A 7 -1.93 11.79 -22.62
N THR A 8 -1.85 12.62 -21.61
CA THR A 8 -0.56 12.91 -20.99
C THR A 8 -0.17 11.69 -20.17
N ASN A 9 0.96 11.09 -20.50
CA ASN A 9 1.48 10.01 -19.70
C ASN A 9 1.94 10.57 -18.36
N VAL A 10 1.26 10.21 -17.30
CA VAL A 10 1.72 10.50 -15.96
C VAL A 10 2.81 9.49 -15.64
N PRO A 11 4.04 9.94 -15.37
CA PRO A 11 5.11 9.00 -15.05
C PRO A 11 4.78 8.20 -13.80
N GLN A 12 5.20 6.94 -13.79
CA GLN A 12 5.12 6.09 -12.61
C GLN A 12 6.00 6.66 -11.50
N LEU A 13 5.78 6.20 -10.28
CA LEU A 13 6.64 6.60 -9.16
C LEU A 13 8.08 6.22 -9.50
N PRO A 14 9.04 7.13 -9.32
CA PRO A 14 10.42 6.88 -9.74
C PRO A 14 11.03 5.68 -9.01
N LEU A 15 11.68 4.82 -9.77
CA LEU A 15 12.29 3.62 -9.19
C LEU A 15 13.34 3.96 -8.13
N ASP A 16 14.10 5.02 -8.33
CA ASP A 16 15.11 5.47 -7.36
C ASP A 16 14.51 6.11 -6.10
N TRP A 17 13.23 6.46 -6.12
CA TRP A 17 12.50 6.91 -4.93
C TRP A 17 11.92 5.73 -4.14
N LEU A 18 11.68 4.61 -4.79
CA LEU A 18 11.11 3.39 -4.19
C LEU A 18 12.24 2.54 -3.59
N ILE A 19 12.74 2.96 -2.45
CA ILE A 19 13.99 2.47 -1.87
C ILE A 19 13.82 1.32 -0.87
N HIS A 20 12.59 0.91 -0.59
CA HIS A 20 12.30 -0.07 0.46
C HIS A 20 11.75 -1.37 -0.11
N ASN A 21 11.84 -2.41 0.68
CA ASN A 21 11.17 -3.69 0.44
C ASN A 21 10.33 -4.03 1.67
N ILE A 22 9.20 -4.68 1.43
CA ILE A 22 8.29 -5.11 2.49
C ILE A 22 7.92 -6.57 2.26
N SER A 23 7.44 -7.22 3.31
CA SER A 23 6.79 -8.53 3.19
C SER A 23 5.30 -8.35 3.45
N TYR A 24 4.47 -8.89 2.57
CA TYR A 24 3.02 -8.80 2.65
C TYR A 24 2.43 -10.16 2.94
N GLU A 25 1.67 -10.26 4.04
CA GLU A 25 0.93 -11.46 4.41
C GLU A 25 -0.55 -11.12 4.38
N ALA A 26 -1.23 -11.59 3.34
CA ALA A 26 -2.64 -11.29 3.14
C ALA A 26 -3.50 -11.90 4.25
N TYR A 27 -4.45 -11.12 4.75
CA TYR A 27 -5.44 -11.63 5.69
C TYR A 27 -6.28 -12.70 5.00
N LYS A 28 -6.43 -13.85 5.65
CA LYS A 28 -7.22 -14.95 5.14
C LYS A 28 -8.54 -15.11 5.89
N GLU A 29 -8.45 -15.29 7.20
CA GLU A 29 -9.64 -15.51 8.03
C GLU A 29 -9.30 -15.39 9.51
N GLU A 30 -10.32 -15.32 10.36
CA GLU A 30 -10.19 -15.60 11.77
C GLU A 30 -10.68 -17.01 12.02
N ASN A 31 -9.90 -17.80 12.79
CA ASN A 31 -10.32 -19.14 13.16
C ASN A 31 -11.29 -19.08 14.35
N ARG A 32 -11.81 -20.22 14.76
CA ARG A 32 -12.78 -20.33 15.86
C ARG A 32 -12.23 -19.92 17.24
N HIS A 33 -10.92 -19.69 17.35
CA HIS A 33 -10.28 -19.20 18.56
C HIS A 33 -9.99 -17.71 18.49
N ASN A 34 -10.55 -17.00 17.50
CA ASN A 34 -10.32 -15.60 17.23
C ASN A 34 -8.88 -15.28 16.88
N GLU A 35 -8.13 -16.27 16.41
CA GLU A 35 -6.78 -16.06 15.90
C GLU A 35 -6.83 -15.74 14.41
N VAL A 36 -6.08 -14.72 14.00
CA VAL A 36 -6.02 -14.31 12.61
C VAL A 36 -5.07 -15.25 11.86
N VAL A 37 -5.54 -15.75 10.73
CA VAL A 37 -4.75 -16.59 9.83
C VAL A 37 -4.38 -15.77 8.61
N TYR A 38 -3.11 -15.79 8.24
CA TYR A 38 -2.58 -15.07 7.08
C TYR A 38 -2.13 -16.04 6.01
N GLU A 39 -2.16 -15.58 4.76
CA GLU A 39 -1.52 -16.29 3.66
C GLU A 39 0.00 -16.23 3.81
N GLN A 40 0.71 -17.07 3.06
CA GLN A 40 2.16 -17.03 3.03
C GLN A 40 2.65 -15.66 2.59
N GLY A 41 3.70 -15.18 3.23
CA GLY A 41 4.28 -13.87 2.94
C GLY A 41 4.87 -13.79 1.53
N VAL A 42 4.66 -12.64 0.89
CA VAL A 42 5.23 -12.30 -0.41
C VAL A 42 6.09 -11.06 -0.22
N GLU A 43 7.33 -11.11 -0.70
CA GLU A 43 8.19 -9.93 -0.67
C GLU A 43 7.85 -9.02 -1.85
N ILE A 44 7.52 -7.78 -1.54
CA ILE A 44 7.26 -6.74 -2.54
C ILE A 44 8.45 -5.79 -2.52
N GLU A 45 9.15 -5.71 -3.64
CA GLU A 45 10.35 -4.90 -3.78
C GLU A 45 10.02 -3.56 -4.45
N HIS A 46 10.86 -2.57 -4.21
CA HIS A 46 10.73 -1.24 -4.79
C HIS A 46 9.41 -0.59 -4.38
N VAL A 47 9.30 -0.37 -3.09
CA VAL A 47 8.20 0.39 -2.47
C VAL A 47 8.82 1.52 -1.65
N ARG A 48 7.99 2.40 -1.12
CA ARG A 48 8.44 3.42 -0.19
C ARG A 48 7.57 3.43 1.04
N VAL A 49 8.20 3.27 2.19
CA VAL A 49 7.53 3.39 3.49
C VAL A 49 7.82 4.78 4.03
N ASP A 50 6.77 5.57 4.20
CA ASP A 50 6.90 6.98 4.58
C ASP A 50 6.23 7.21 5.92
N PHE A 51 7.03 7.40 6.96
CA PHE A 51 6.55 7.68 8.31
C PHE A 51 6.19 9.15 8.52
N SER A 52 6.63 10.04 7.66
CA SER A 52 6.30 11.45 7.75
C SER A 52 4.82 11.73 7.43
N LYS A 53 4.12 10.74 6.85
CA LYS A 53 2.70 10.83 6.50
C LYS A 53 1.77 10.37 7.62
N SER A 54 2.28 10.06 8.81
CA SER A 54 1.43 9.59 9.91
C SER A 54 0.40 10.65 10.32
N ASN A 55 -0.73 10.19 10.86
CA ASN A 55 -1.79 11.06 11.38
C ASN A 55 -2.09 10.75 12.85
N GLN A 56 -1.12 10.87 13.70
CA GLN A 56 -1.29 10.65 15.14
C GLN A 56 -1.89 11.88 15.84
N ILE A 57 -3.05 12.30 15.37
CA ILE A 57 -3.73 13.48 15.92
C ILE A 57 -4.56 13.05 17.12
N ALA A 58 -4.43 13.79 18.24
CA ALA A 58 -5.20 13.53 19.45
C ALA A 58 -6.71 13.67 19.16
N GLY A 59 -7.50 12.70 19.64
CA GLY A 59 -8.95 12.69 19.45
C GLY A 59 -9.45 11.92 18.24
N LEU A 60 -8.54 11.44 17.35
CA LEU A 60 -8.95 10.57 16.28
C LEU A 60 -9.28 9.18 16.83
N SER A 61 -10.27 8.52 16.24
CA SER A 61 -10.55 7.13 16.55
C SER A 61 -9.41 6.24 16.06
N ASP A 62 -9.24 5.07 16.67
CA ASP A 62 -8.21 4.13 16.27
C ASP A 62 -8.36 3.68 14.81
N SER A 63 -9.59 3.66 14.29
CA SER A 63 -9.84 3.27 12.91
C SER A 63 -9.35 4.30 11.89
N ASP A 64 -9.14 5.55 12.32
CA ASP A 64 -8.66 6.64 11.44
C ASP A 64 -7.17 6.91 11.59
N ARG A 65 -6.50 6.22 12.52
CA ARG A 65 -5.08 6.43 12.79
C ARG A 65 -4.23 5.56 11.88
N TYR A 66 -3.11 6.11 11.46
CA TYR A 66 -2.07 5.35 10.79
C TYR A 66 -0.69 5.90 11.17
N ASP A 67 0.30 5.01 11.17
CA ASP A 67 1.68 5.36 11.55
C ASP A 67 2.55 5.65 10.33
N ALA A 68 2.22 5.05 9.20
CA ALA A 68 2.97 5.23 7.97
C ALA A 68 2.07 5.02 6.75
N VAL A 69 2.51 5.54 5.62
CA VAL A 69 1.93 5.25 4.31
C VAL A 69 2.96 4.52 3.47
N ILE A 70 2.54 3.44 2.83
CA ILE A 70 3.38 2.67 1.93
C ILE A 70 2.94 2.96 0.50
N PHE A 71 3.88 3.41 -0.32
CA PHE A 71 3.66 3.66 -1.75
C PHE A 71 4.14 2.45 -2.53
N ILE A 72 3.23 1.85 -3.30
CA ILE A 72 3.52 0.68 -4.14
C ILE A 72 3.13 1.05 -5.56
N ASP A 73 4.10 1.02 -6.47
CA ASP A 73 3.87 1.40 -7.86
C ASP A 73 3.39 0.21 -8.68
N ALA A 74 2.44 0.45 -9.58
CA ALA A 74 1.86 -0.63 -10.36
C ALA A 74 2.83 -1.23 -11.39
N VAL A 75 3.87 -0.48 -11.78
CA VAL A 75 4.83 -0.90 -12.80
C VAL A 75 6.20 -1.17 -12.20
N ASN A 76 6.72 -0.27 -11.37
CA ASN A 76 8.09 -0.32 -10.88
C ASN A 76 8.28 -1.18 -9.64
N SER A 77 7.23 -1.39 -8.84
CA SER A 77 7.30 -2.34 -7.74
C SER A 77 7.22 -3.76 -8.26
N MET A 78 7.88 -4.69 -7.59
CA MET A 78 7.97 -6.09 -8.03
C MET A 78 7.16 -6.98 -7.11
N ASN A 79 6.57 -8.03 -7.69
CA ASN A 79 5.77 -9.04 -6.98
C ASN A 79 4.52 -8.46 -6.34
N VAL A 80 3.95 -7.45 -6.98
CA VAL A 80 2.73 -6.80 -6.49
C VAL A 80 1.55 -7.75 -6.69
N PRO A 81 0.77 -8.05 -5.62
CA PRO A 81 -0.43 -8.86 -5.78
C PRO A 81 -1.52 -8.12 -6.56
N ASP A 82 -2.48 -8.86 -7.08
CA ASP A 82 -3.59 -8.27 -7.82
C ASP A 82 -4.45 -7.37 -6.95
N ASP A 83 -4.51 -7.64 -5.66
CA ASP A 83 -5.31 -6.90 -4.71
C ASP A 83 -4.64 -6.85 -3.34
N PHE A 84 -4.91 -5.81 -2.58
CA PHE A 84 -4.47 -5.67 -1.20
C PHE A 84 -5.68 -5.73 -0.29
N ILE A 85 -5.60 -6.56 0.73
CA ILE A 85 -6.73 -6.83 1.64
C ILE A 85 -6.49 -6.07 2.95
N SER A 86 -7.49 -5.33 3.40
CA SER A 86 -7.46 -4.69 4.72
C SER A 86 -7.25 -5.74 5.82
N ARG A 87 -6.63 -5.34 6.92
CA ARG A 87 -6.27 -6.20 8.05
C ARG A 87 -5.09 -7.14 7.76
N SER A 88 -4.55 -7.10 6.55
CA SER A 88 -3.34 -7.85 6.21
C SER A 88 -2.13 -7.29 6.95
N LYS A 89 -1.08 -8.10 7.03
CA LYS A 89 0.13 -7.78 7.76
C LYS A 89 1.23 -7.37 6.80
N ILE A 90 1.96 -6.34 7.20
CA ILE A 90 3.16 -5.89 6.48
C ILE A 90 4.33 -5.97 7.45
N TYR A 91 5.43 -6.57 7.00
CA TYR A 91 6.70 -6.49 7.72
C TYR A 91 7.61 -5.51 7.02
N PHE A 92 8.16 -4.60 7.78
CA PHE A 92 9.17 -3.67 7.31
C PHE A 92 10.23 -3.48 8.38
N SER A 93 11.48 -3.69 8.01
CA SER A 93 12.64 -3.48 8.91
C SER A 93 12.47 -4.21 10.25
N GLY A 94 11.99 -5.45 10.20
CA GLY A 94 11.82 -6.31 11.38
C GLY A 94 10.59 -6.00 12.24
N LYS A 95 9.74 -5.07 11.82
CA LYS A 95 8.53 -4.71 12.56
C LYS A 95 7.28 -5.05 11.76
N ALA A 96 6.27 -5.55 12.45
CA ALA A 96 4.98 -5.88 11.85
C ALA A 96 4.02 -4.68 11.95
N TYR A 97 3.32 -4.43 10.86
CA TYR A 97 2.29 -3.41 10.74
C TYR A 97 1.02 -4.05 10.22
N LYS A 98 -0.12 -3.45 10.51
CA LYS A 98 -1.41 -3.89 10.00
C LYS A 98 -1.95 -2.86 9.02
N ILE A 99 -2.48 -3.33 7.89
CA ILE A 99 -3.12 -2.47 6.90
C ILE A 99 -4.48 -2.01 7.45
N VAL A 100 -4.67 -0.71 7.50
CA VAL A 100 -5.94 -0.11 7.90
C VAL A 100 -6.71 0.46 6.73
N LYS A 101 -6.04 0.88 5.67
CA LYS A 101 -6.71 1.41 4.48
C LYS A 101 -5.85 1.20 3.24
N VAL A 102 -6.50 0.81 2.15
CA VAL A 102 -5.87 0.66 0.84
C VAL A 102 -6.50 1.67 -0.10
N ILE A 103 -5.68 2.56 -0.65
CA ILE A 103 -6.13 3.62 -1.54
C ILE A 103 -5.51 3.39 -2.91
N PRO A 104 -6.29 2.88 -3.88
CA PRO A 104 -5.80 2.82 -5.24
C PRO A 104 -5.83 4.22 -5.85
N CYS A 105 -4.73 4.60 -6.47
CA CYS A 105 -4.57 5.92 -7.08
C CYS A 105 -4.50 5.76 -8.60
N PHE A 106 -5.33 6.52 -9.29
CA PHE A 106 -5.42 6.48 -10.75
C PHE A 106 -4.80 7.74 -11.33
N ALA A 107 -4.26 7.63 -12.52
CA ALA A 107 -3.76 8.78 -13.26
C ALA A 107 -4.72 9.08 -14.42
N THR A 108 -4.38 8.66 -15.62
CA THR A 108 -5.16 9.01 -16.82
C THR A 108 -5.95 7.84 -17.40
N SER A 109 -5.92 6.67 -16.75
CA SER A 109 -6.63 5.48 -17.21
C SER A 109 -7.39 4.83 -16.06
N ASN A 110 -8.15 3.77 -16.35
CA ASN A 110 -8.84 2.99 -15.35
C ASN A 110 -7.96 1.96 -14.65
N SER A 111 -6.70 1.87 -15.05
CA SER A 111 -5.71 1.03 -14.38
C SER A 111 -5.11 1.76 -13.20
N VAL A 112 -4.82 1.05 -12.13
CA VAL A 112 -4.19 1.64 -10.96
C VAL A 112 -2.79 2.12 -11.34
N HIS A 113 -2.49 3.37 -11.02
CA HIS A 113 -1.16 3.95 -11.19
C HIS A 113 -0.23 3.52 -10.05
N HIS A 114 -0.71 3.62 -8.82
CA HIS A 114 -0.03 3.17 -7.62
C HIS A 114 -1.04 3.00 -6.49
N TRP A 115 -0.60 2.38 -5.42
CA TRP A 115 -1.39 2.28 -4.17
C TRP A 115 -0.72 3.08 -3.08
N GLU A 116 -1.54 3.72 -2.26
CA GLU A 116 -1.12 4.30 -0.99
C GLU A 116 -1.79 3.49 0.11
N ILE A 117 -0.99 2.82 0.93
CA ILE A 117 -1.48 1.91 1.95
C ILE A 117 -1.17 2.49 3.32
N GLU A 118 -2.20 2.78 4.09
CA GLU A 118 -2.06 3.27 5.45
C GLU A 118 -1.95 2.09 6.40
N VAL A 119 -0.92 2.11 7.25
CA VAL A 119 -0.63 1.03 8.19
C VAL A 119 -0.44 1.57 9.61
N VAL A 120 -0.72 0.70 10.58
CA VAL A 120 -0.47 0.96 12.00
C VAL A 120 0.45 -0.07 12.60
#